data_55373a5a4268221c031050b1d287869b
#
_entry.id   55373a5a4268221c031050b1d287869b
#
_cell.length_a   1.000
_cell.length_b   1.000
_cell.length_c   1.000
_cell.angle_alpha   90.00
_cell.angle_beta   90.00
_cell.angle_gamma   90.00
#
_symmetry.space_group_name_H-M   'P 1'
#
loop_
_entity.id
_entity.type
_entity.pdbx_description
1 polymer ?
#
loop_
_entity_poly.entity_id
_entity_poly.type
_entity_poly.pdbx_seq_one_letter_code
_entity_poly.pdbx_strand_id
1 'polypeptide(L)'
;MAQAVHEAGGHVFVQVMHGGRMCHPDLLRGAEPEAPSAIAPGVPVRGFSGKMEGPVPSALDTEELPRVVAEFADAARRAVEAGLDGVEVHGANGYLLHEFLAPSSNTRELSLIHI
;
A
#
# COMPACT_ATOMS: atom_id res chain seq x y z
N MET A 1 6.98 -2.57 -22.19
CA MET A 1 7.56 -1.38 -21.51
C MET A 1 9.04 -1.61 -21.13
N ALA A 2 9.34 -2.61 -20.34
CA ALA A 2 10.73 -2.86 -19.93
C ALA A 2 11.68 -3.03 -21.13
N GLN A 3 11.26 -3.78 -22.13
CA GLN A 3 12.07 -3.99 -23.34
C GLN A 3 12.41 -2.68 -24.04
N ALA A 4 11.44 -1.79 -24.19
CA ALA A 4 11.67 -0.49 -24.86
C ALA A 4 12.68 0.37 -24.10
N VAL A 5 12.61 0.36 -22.77
CA VAL A 5 13.56 1.09 -21.92
C VAL A 5 14.95 0.50 -22.05
N HIS A 6 15.06 -0.83 -22.03
CA HIS A 6 16.35 -1.52 -22.16
C HIS A 6 16.98 -1.31 -23.52
N GLU A 7 16.19 -1.34 -24.60
CA GLU A 7 16.68 -1.06 -25.96
C GLU A 7 17.22 0.35 -26.09
N ALA A 8 16.67 1.30 -25.33
CA ALA A 8 17.17 2.67 -25.28
C ALA A 8 18.37 2.84 -24.34
N GLY A 9 18.87 1.77 -23.71
CA GLY A 9 20.01 1.80 -22.80
C GLY A 9 19.67 2.21 -21.37
N GLY A 10 18.39 2.27 -21.02
CA GLY A 10 17.94 2.67 -19.69
C GLY A 10 17.57 1.51 -18.77
N HIS A 11 17.19 1.86 -17.56
CA HIS A 11 16.67 0.93 -16.56
C HIS A 11 15.29 1.38 -16.14
N VAL A 12 14.44 0.44 -15.67
CA VAL A 12 13.10 0.74 -15.22
C VAL A 12 12.79 -0.01 -13.94
N PHE A 13 12.31 0.75 -12.97
CA PHE A 13 11.84 0.23 -11.68
C PHE A 13 10.35 0.50 -11.56
N VAL A 14 9.62 -0.39 -10.91
CA VAL A 14 8.22 -0.15 -10.58
C VAL A 14 8.10 0.14 -9.10
N GLN A 15 7.28 1.13 -8.76
CA GLN A 15 6.95 1.41 -7.36
C GLN A 15 5.79 0.52 -6.96
N VAL A 16 5.97 -0.27 -5.89
CA VAL A 16 4.92 -1.08 -5.30
C VAL A 16 4.37 -0.36 -4.07
N MET A 17 3.05 -0.30 -3.98
CA MET A 17 2.36 0.50 -2.97
C MET A 17 1.09 -0.20 -2.52
N HIS A 18 0.77 -0.05 -1.25
CA HIS A 18 -0.55 -0.36 -0.70
C HIS A 18 -1.11 0.92 -0.12
N GLY A 19 -2.28 1.33 -0.58
CA GLY A 19 -2.85 2.63 -0.22
C GLY A 19 -3.28 2.77 1.24
N GLY A 20 -3.44 1.66 1.96
CA GLY A 20 -3.89 1.71 3.34
C GLY A 20 -5.26 2.40 3.46
N ARG A 21 -5.41 3.24 4.46
CA ARG A 21 -6.65 4.00 4.68
C ARG A 21 -6.88 5.10 3.63
N MET A 22 -5.91 5.38 2.79
CA MET A 22 -6.01 6.39 1.73
C MET A 22 -6.69 5.86 0.47
N CYS A 23 -7.59 4.90 0.62
CA CYS A 23 -8.35 4.28 -0.45
C CYS A 23 -9.84 4.39 -0.20
N HIS A 24 -10.63 4.28 -1.28
CA HIS A 24 -12.08 4.20 -1.22
C HIS A 24 -12.52 2.82 -1.70
N PRO A 25 -13.63 2.26 -1.14
CA PRO A 25 -14.16 0.95 -1.59
C PRO A 25 -14.40 0.87 -3.10
N ASP A 26 -14.70 1.98 -3.77
CA ASP A 26 -14.87 2.03 -5.23
C ASP A 26 -13.67 1.41 -5.96
N LEU A 27 -12.45 1.66 -5.46
CA LEU A 27 -11.22 1.18 -6.09
C LEU A 27 -10.80 -0.20 -5.60
N LEU A 28 -11.53 -0.75 -4.63
CA LEU A 28 -11.23 -2.02 -3.97
C LEU A 28 -12.32 -3.07 -4.22
N ARG A 29 -13.08 -2.91 -5.29
CA ARG A 29 -14.21 -3.81 -5.65
C ARG A 29 -15.23 -3.93 -4.52
N GLY A 30 -15.48 -2.83 -3.80
CA GLY A 30 -16.42 -2.78 -2.69
C GLY A 30 -15.86 -3.21 -1.35
N ALA A 31 -14.61 -3.66 -1.28
CA ALA A 31 -13.98 -4.03 -0.03
C ALA A 31 -13.60 -2.79 0.80
N GLU A 32 -13.51 -2.96 2.11
CA GLU A 32 -13.05 -1.90 2.98
C GLU A 32 -11.53 -1.72 2.85
N PRO A 33 -11.02 -0.48 2.93
CA PRO A 33 -9.59 -0.25 3.02
C PRO A 33 -9.01 -0.91 4.28
N GLU A 34 -7.80 -1.38 4.18
CA GLU A 34 -7.08 -1.99 5.30
C GLU A 34 -6.04 -1.03 5.86
N ALA A 35 -5.86 -1.04 7.16
CA ALA A 35 -4.92 -0.15 7.84
C ALA A 35 -4.41 -0.78 9.15
N PRO A 36 -3.37 -0.21 9.77
CA PRO A 36 -2.92 -0.70 11.09
C PRO A 36 -3.98 -0.58 12.17
N SER A 37 -4.77 0.48 12.11
CA SER A 37 -5.84 0.76 13.07
C SER A 37 -7.05 1.33 12.36
N ALA A 38 -8.23 1.18 12.94
CA ALA A 38 -9.50 1.63 12.37
C ALA A 38 -9.69 3.14 12.57
N ILE A 39 -8.83 3.94 11.94
CA ILE A 39 -8.83 5.39 12.03
C ILE A 39 -8.97 5.97 10.62
N ALA A 40 -10.07 6.68 10.38
CA ALA A 40 -10.31 7.31 9.08
C ALA A 40 -9.18 8.29 8.71
N PRO A 41 -8.93 8.50 7.40
CA PRO A 41 -7.81 9.36 6.97
C PRO A 41 -7.98 10.83 7.34
N GLY A 42 -9.21 11.29 7.58
CA GLY A 42 -9.48 12.70 7.90
C GLY A 42 -9.31 13.65 6.72
N VAL A 43 -9.04 13.12 5.54
CA VAL A 43 -8.90 13.87 4.28
C VAL A 43 -9.64 13.12 3.19
N PRO A 44 -10.09 13.81 2.11
CA PRO A 44 -10.75 13.14 1.00
C PRO A 44 -9.84 12.12 0.30
N VAL A 45 -10.43 11.03 -0.15
CA VAL A 45 -9.76 10.01 -0.95
C VAL A 45 -10.45 9.90 -2.31
N ARG A 46 -9.79 9.28 -3.28
CA ARG A 46 -10.33 9.18 -4.63
C ARG A 46 -11.28 7.98 -4.74
N GLY A 47 -12.49 8.26 -5.21
CA GLY A 47 -13.46 7.26 -5.64
C GLY A 47 -13.83 7.46 -7.10
N PHE A 48 -14.89 6.80 -7.58
CA PHE A 48 -15.34 6.93 -8.98
C PHE A 48 -15.83 8.34 -9.32
N SER A 49 -16.41 9.04 -8.34
CA SER A 49 -16.93 10.39 -8.52
C SER A 49 -15.93 11.48 -8.15
N GLY A 50 -14.65 11.17 -8.15
CA GLY A 50 -13.58 12.08 -7.76
C GLY A 50 -13.24 11.95 -6.28
N LYS A 51 -12.98 13.07 -5.62
CA LYS A 51 -12.66 13.08 -4.19
C LYS A 51 -13.90 12.81 -3.37
N MET A 52 -13.83 11.83 -2.48
CA MET A 52 -14.92 11.40 -1.61
C MET A 52 -14.41 11.30 -0.17
N GLU A 53 -15.34 11.29 0.78
CA GLU A 53 -14.97 11.08 2.18
C GLU A 53 -14.27 9.73 2.35
N GLY A 54 -13.13 9.73 3.04
CA GLY A 54 -12.41 8.50 3.34
C GLY A 54 -13.11 7.73 4.46
N PRO A 55 -13.55 6.48 4.20
CA PRO A 55 -14.22 5.70 5.24
C PRO A 55 -13.24 5.26 6.34
N VAL A 56 -13.79 4.82 7.46
CA VAL A 56 -13.01 4.16 8.51
C VAL A 56 -12.49 2.84 7.95
N PRO A 57 -11.18 2.60 7.93
CA PRO A 57 -10.64 1.36 7.41
C PRO A 57 -10.84 0.20 8.39
N SER A 58 -10.71 -1.01 7.88
CA SER A 58 -10.64 -2.21 8.68
C SER A 58 -9.23 -2.35 9.26
N ALA A 59 -9.12 -2.52 10.57
CA ALA A 59 -7.84 -2.77 11.21
C ALA A 59 -7.35 -4.18 10.87
N LEU A 60 -6.10 -4.29 10.41
CA LEU A 60 -5.47 -5.57 10.14
C LEU A 60 -5.19 -6.32 11.44
N ASP A 61 -5.62 -7.57 11.53
CA ASP A 61 -5.21 -8.45 12.61
C ASP A 61 -3.74 -8.85 12.43
N THR A 62 -3.09 -9.19 13.53
CA THR A 62 -1.68 -9.60 13.50
C THR A 62 -1.46 -10.80 12.57
N GLU A 63 -2.41 -11.74 12.54
CA GLU A 63 -2.36 -12.93 11.70
C GLU A 63 -2.47 -12.62 10.20
N GLU A 64 -2.98 -11.44 9.84
CA GLU A 64 -3.11 -11.01 8.45
C GLU A 64 -1.84 -10.35 7.91
N LEU A 65 -0.94 -9.92 8.79
CA LEU A 65 0.27 -9.20 8.37
C LEU A 65 1.17 -10.03 7.44
N PRO A 66 1.36 -11.34 7.67
CA PRO A 66 2.13 -12.16 6.71
C PRO A 66 1.53 -12.16 5.30
N ARG A 67 0.20 -12.11 5.17
CA ARG A 67 -0.47 -12.01 3.86
C ARG A 67 -0.07 -10.71 3.16
N VAL A 68 -0.11 -9.58 3.87
CA VAL A 68 0.26 -8.28 3.30
C VAL A 68 1.72 -8.26 2.85
N VAL A 69 2.61 -8.80 3.69
CA VAL A 69 4.04 -8.93 3.33
C VAL A 69 4.21 -9.78 2.08
N ALA A 70 3.47 -10.90 2.00
CA ALA A 70 3.53 -11.79 0.83
C ALA A 70 3.01 -11.11 -0.44
N GLU A 71 2.02 -10.22 -0.34
CA GLU A 71 1.52 -9.47 -1.49
C GLU A 71 2.59 -8.53 -2.06
N PHE A 72 3.34 -7.85 -1.20
CA PHE A 72 4.48 -7.04 -1.63
C PHE A 72 5.57 -7.89 -2.28
N ALA A 73 5.91 -9.02 -1.66
CA ALA A 73 6.91 -9.93 -2.21
C ALA A 73 6.49 -10.49 -3.56
N ASP A 74 5.22 -10.85 -3.72
CA ASP A 74 4.69 -11.36 -4.98
C ASP A 74 4.70 -10.30 -6.08
N ALA A 75 4.37 -9.05 -5.73
CA ALA A 75 4.44 -7.94 -6.67
C ALA A 75 5.87 -7.73 -7.18
N ALA A 76 6.86 -7.78 -6.28
CA ALA A 76 8.26 -7.67 -6.64
C ALA A 76 8.71 -8.81 -7.55
N ARG A 77 8.32 -10.05 -7.21
CA ARG A 77 8.62 -11.23 -8.03
C ARG A 77 8.06 -11.09 -9.45
N ARG A 78 6.79 -10.65 -9.56
CA ARG A 78 6.15 -10.46 -10.87
C ARG A 78 6.84 -9.35 -11.68
N ALA A 79 7.28 -8.29 -11.03
CA ALA A 79 8.02 -7.21 -11.68
C ALA A 79 9.33 -7.73 -12.29
N VAL A 80 10.09 -8.51 -11.53
CA VAL A 80 11.35 -9.08 -12.01
C VAL A 80 11.09 -10.08 -13.15
N GLU A 81 10.08 -10.94 -13.02
CA GLU A 81 9.69 -11.88 -14.08
C GLU A 81 9.25 -11.16 -15.36
N ALA A 82 8.66 -9.98 -15.25
CA ALA A 82 8.27 -9.15 -16.39
C ALA A 82 9.44 -8.41 -17.03
N GLY A 83 10.66 -8.56 -16.51
CA GLY A 83 11.87 -7.98 -17.06
C GLY A 83 12.26 -6.62 -16.49
N LEU A 84 11.57 -6.15 -15.45
CA LEU A 84 11.93 -4.90 -14.78
C LEU A 84 13.21 -5.08 -13.97
N ASP A 85 13.99 -4.00 -13.85
CA ASP A 85 15.29 -4.04 -13.19
C ASP A 85 15.19 -4.11 -11.65
N GLY A 86 14.06 -3.70 -11.11
CA GLY A 86 13.82 -3.77 -9.68
C GLY A 86 12.51 -3.12 -9.27
N VAL A 87 12.32 -3.01 -7.98
CA VAL A 87 11.12 -2.39 -7.38
C VAL A 87 11.52 -1.35 -6.36
N GLU A 88 10.65 -0.36 -6.19
CA GLU A 88 10.72 0.60 -5.11
C GLU A 88 9.55 0.34 -4.18
N VAL A 89 9.81 0.15 -2.90
CA VAL A 89 8.75 -0.06 -1.91
C VAL A 89 8.34 1.30 -1.35
N HIS A 90 7.08 1.67 -1.56
CA HIS A 90 6.57 2.97 -1.11
C HIS A 90 6.28 2.95 0.39
N GLY A 91 7.15 3.60 1.17
CA GLY A 91 7.01 3.68 2.62
C GLY A 91 6.69 5.09 3.15
N ALA A 92 6.10 5.96 2.31
CA ALA A 92 5.89 7.36 2.64
C ALA A 92 4.46 7.82 2.36
N ASN A 93 4.23 9.13 2.47
CA ASN A 93 3.03 9.86 2.03
C ASN A 93 1.71 9.40 2.64
N GLY A 94 1.73 8.76 3.81
CA GLY A 94 0.52 8.34 4.50
C GLY A 94 -0.11 7.05 3.97
N TYR A 95 0.59 6.30 3.12
CA TYR A 95 0.11 5.00 2.67
C TYR A 95 0.44 3.91 3.69
N LEU A 96 0.09 2.65 3.43
CA LEU A 96 0.05 1.61 4.45
C LEU A 96 1.32 1.49 5.29
N LEU A 97 2.49 1.44 4.67
CA LEU A 97 3.74 1.26 5.42
C LEU A 97 4.03 2.47 6.31
N HIS A 98 3.78 3.67 5.81
CA HIS A 98 3.91 4.89 6.62
C HIS A 98 2.90 4.91 7.76
N GLU A 99 1.68 4.42 7.53
CA GLU A 99 0.64 4.34 8.56
C GLU A 99 1.08 3.48 9.74
N PHE A 100 1.84 2.42 9.51
CA PHE A 100 2.40 1.60 10.59
C PHE A 100 3.45 2.34 11.43
N LEU A 101 4.14 3.31 10.83
CA LEU A 101 5.22 4.06 11.49
C LEU A 101 4.70 5.30 12.22
N ALA A 102 3.52 5.79 11.89
CA ALA A 102 3.00 7.05 12.42
C ALA A 102 2.04 6.81 13.59
N PRO A 103 2.27 7.43 14.76
CA PRO A 103 1.38 7.25 15.92
C PRO A 103 -0.06 7.70 15.66
N SER A 104 -0.26 8.65 14.75
CA SER A 104 -1.59 9.17 14.42
C SER A 104 -2.46 8.17 13.66
N SER A 105 -1.85 7.19 13.02
CA SER A 105 -2.54 6.17 12.22
C SER A 105 -2.38 4.75 12.77
N ASN A 106 -1.53 4.55 13.75
CA ASN A 106 -1.25 3.25 14.34
C ASN A 106 -1.32 3.34 15.87
N THR A 107 -2.43 2.84 16.42
CA THR A 107 -2.64 2.77 17.87
C THR A 107 -2.54 1.33 18.38
N ARG A 108 -1.93 0.43 17.59
CA ARG A 108 -1.75 -0.97 17.98
C ARG A 108 -0.86 -1.05 19.22
N GLU A 109 -1.24 -1.91 20.14
CA GLU A 109 -0.47 -2.14 21.38
C GLU A 109 0.51 -3.30 21.25
N LEU A 110 0.59 -3.88 20.06
CA LEU A 110 1.47 -5.01 19.83
C LEU A 110 2.91 -4.56 19.59
N SER A 111 3.79 -5.46 19.94
CA SER A 111 5.24 -5.26 19.91
C SER A 111 5.84 -4.92 18.54
N LEU A 112 5.04 -4.92 17.47
CA LEU A 112 5.52 -4.51 16.15
C LEU A 112 6.04 -3.08 16.11
N ILE A 113 5.49 -2.22 16.96
CA ILE A 113 5.99 -0.85 17.11
C ILE A 113 7.23 -0.82 17.98
N HIS A 114 7.47 -1.89 18.70
CA HIS A 114 8.57 -2.02 19.66
C HIS A 114 9.68 -2.93 19.14
N ILE A 115 9.51 -3.43 17.95
CA ILE A 115 10.52 -4.24 17.28
C ILE A 115 11.49 -3.35 16.53
#